data_6a8196939819dc01805ad90e9affe1a2
#
_entry.id   6a8196939819dc01805ad90e9affe1a2
#
_cell.length_a   1.000
_cell.length_b   1.000
_cell.length_c   1.000
_cell.angle_alpha   90.00
_cell.angle_beta   90.00
_cell.angle_gamma   90.00
#
_symmetry.space_group_name_H-M   'P 1'
#
loop_
_entity.id
_entity.type
_entity.pdbx_description
1 polymer ?
#
loop_
_entity_poly.entity_id
_entity_poly.type
_entity_poly.pdbx_seq_one_letter_code
_entity_poly.pdbx_strand_id
1 'polypeptide(L)'
;MKANVFSIMMLFFHLFPAYGIDPSVRGFEELHEVLKSAVRELDTVQSPDHLPMAMEHFRALVEECRRNPDLVAVLELTSESCPPQLKKAYKAAMELQGKLHDASKRLAMGGMMQNKEEIKPYLEFMQKFTLKKNAQKRTESQVHEGAPPETEDARDARMKWWRDGKFGMFIHYGLYSGLAGEIQGKKYKGCVEWIMQYSGVDSETYAREALPRFKPKRGKAETWVKLAKEAGCVYTILTSRHHEGFNMFDSKFSDFNVKTTKGVDIVKEYAEACKKYGMKAGYYFSLLDWSHPDYDPTGSGISYPRGNYEAQKQGRRQFGNHEKYKDYLYNIFNELLTSYAPVDLVWWDFSQPGFQGDKA
;
A
#
# COMPACT_ATOMS: atom_id res chain seq x y z
N MET A 1 38.05 -15.83 21.03
CA MET A 1 37.42 -15.66 22.36
C MET A 1 35.91 -15.56 22.12
N LYS A 2 35.26 -16.72 22.10
CA LYS A 2 33.79 -16.85 21.98
C LYS A 2 33.23 -16.83 23.40
N ALA A 3 32.91 -15.69 23.95
CA ALA A 3 32.25 -15.57 25.25
C ALA A 3 30.87 -14.96 25.02
N ASN A 4 29.85 -15.81 24.87
CA ASN A 4 28.75 -15.88 25.81
C ASN A 4 27.80 -14.66 25.86
N VAL A 5 27.08 -14.40 24.77
CA VAL A 5 25.80 -13.73 24.86
C VAL A 5 24.76 -14.61 25.59
N PHE A 6 24.91 -15.93 25.51
CA PHE A 6 24.12 -16.92 26.25
C PHE A 6 24.29 -16.85 27.78
N SER A 7 25.45 -16.46 28.31
CA SER A 7 25.68 -16.34 29.75
C SER A 7 25.10 -15.08 30.38
N ILE A 8 24.89 -14.02 29.63
CA ILE A 8 24.30 -12.79 30.17
C ILE A 8 22.77 -12.94 30.30
N MET A 9 22.09 -13.64 29.38
CA MET A 9 20.67 -13.94 29.51
C MET A 9 20.37 -14.93 30.68
N MET A 10 21.21 -15.92 30.92
CA MET A 10 21.01 -16.86 32.06
C MET A 10 21.22 -16.20 33.42
N LEU A 11 21.97 -15.11 33.55
CA LEU A 11 22.15 -14.40 34.83
C LEU A 11 20.94 -13.53 35.22
N PHE A 12 20.11 -13.11 34.27
CA PHE A 12 18.87 -12.39 34.58
C PHE A 12 17.74 -13.30 35.09
N PHE A 13 17.71 -14.57 34.68
CA PHE A 13 16.69 -15.53 35.13
C PHE A 13 16.85 -16.02 36.56
N HIS A 14 17.99 -15.79 37.22
CA HIS A 14 18.27 -16.32 38.58
C HIS A 14 18.22 -15.28 39.71
N LEU A 15 17.89 -14.01 39.43
CA LEU A 15 17.94 -12.94 40.44
C LEU A 15 16.59 -12.34 40.88
N PHE A 16 15.46 -12.82 40.33
CA PHE A 16 14.14 -12.34 40.81
C PHE A 16 13.35 -13.49 41.42
N PRO A 17 13.13 -13.48 42.76
CA PRO A 17 12.22 -14.41 43.37
C PRO A 17 10.78 -14.12 42.94
N ALA A 18 10.01 -15.19 42.79
CA ALA A 18 8.61 -15.25 42.42
C ALA A 18 7.71 -14.36 43.29
N TYR A 19 7.57 -13.10 42.92
CA TYR A 19 6.46 -12.24 43.35
C TYR A 19 5.65 -11.90 42.10
N GLY A 20 4.39 -12.32 42.13
CA GLY A 20 3.28 -12.18 41.22
C GLY A 20 3.31 -11.03 40.20
N ILE A 21 4.23 -11.04 39.26
CA ILE A 21 4.18 -10.17 38.09
C ILE A 21 3.15 -10.80 37.14
N ASP A 22 2.17 -9.99 36.75
CA ASP A 22 1.19 -10.35 35.73
C ASP A 22 1.93 -10.91 34.48
N PRO A 23 1.60 -12.11 34.00
CA PRO A 23 2.23 -12.71 32.81
C PRO A 23 2.29 -11.76 31.61
N SER A 24 1.30 -10.90 31.45
CA SER A 24 1.26 -9.89 30.37
C SER A 24 2.36 -8.84 30.50
N VAL A 25 2.73 -8.42 31.70
CA VAL A 25 3.84 -7.47 31.94
C VAL A 25 5.17 -8.13 31.55
N ARG A 26 5.39 -9.36 31.99
CA ARG A 26 6.58 -10.14 31.62
C ARG A 26 6.67 -10.32 30.10
N GLY A 27 5.59 -10.70 29.45
CA GLY A 27 5.53 -10.88 28.01
C GLY A 27 5.91 -9.62 27.23
N PHE A 28 5.49 -8.41 27.70
CA PHE A 28 5.90 -7.15 27.06
C PHE A 28 7.36 -6.80 27.30
N GLU A 29 7.91 -7.06 28.46
CA GLU A 29 9.34 -6.86 28.73
C GLU A 29 10.20 -7.76 27.83
N GLU A 30 9.83 -9.02 27.68
CA GLU A 30 10.49 -9.97 26.80
C GLU A 30 10.35 -9.58 25.32
N LEU A 31 9.15 -9.19 24.89
CA LEU A 31 8.94 -8.68 23.53
C LEU A 31 9.82 -7.46 23.23
N HIS A 32 9.95 -6.55 24.20
CA HIS A 32 10.81 -5.38 24.08
C HIS A 32 12.28 -5.76 23.86
N GLU A 33 12.80 -6.70 24.65
CA GLU A 33 14.20 -7.14 24.48
C GLU A 33 14.42 -7.92 23.18
N VAL A 34 13.47 -8.76 22.76
CA VAL A 34 13.51 -9.45 21.47
C VAL A 34 13.55 -8.46 20.29
N LEU A 35 12.65 -7.49 20.28
CA LEU A 35 12.61 -6.48 19.22
C LEU A 35 13.87 -5.60 19.21
N LYS A 36 14.38 -5.23 20.37
CA LYS A 36 15.61 -4.45 20.51
C LYS A 36 16.84 -5.23 20.05
N SER A 37 16.91 -6.53 20.32
CA SER A 37 17.94 -7.42 19.80
C SER A 37 17.88 -7.51 18.27
N ALA A 38 16.68 -7.70 17.72
CA ALA A 38 16.45 -7.76 16.27
C ALA A 38 16.85 -6.48 15.54
N VAL A 39 16.54 -5.31 16.12
CA VAL A 39 16.98 -4.01 15.54
C VAL A 39 18.49 -3.90 15.52
N ARG A 40 19.15 -4.22 16.66
CA ARG A 40 20.62 -4.17 16.75
C ARG A 40 21.28 -5.08 15.72
N GLU A 41 20.73 -6.28 15.53
CA GLU A 41 21.29 -7.25 14.58
C GLU A 41 21.24 -6.71 13.14
N LEU A 42 20.11 -6.14 12.71
CA LEU A 42 20.02 -5.54 11.37
C LEU A 42 20.92 -4.31 11.20
N ASP A 43 21.17 -3.55 12.26
CA ASP A 43 22.06 -2.39 12.21
C ASP A 43 23.56 -2.81 12.08
N THR A 44 23.92 -4.07 12.40
CA THR A 44 25.28 -4.59 12.18
C THR A 44 25.55 -5.01 10.74
N VAL A 45 24.50 -5.21 9.93
CA VAL A 45 24.63 -5.62 8.53
C VAL A 45 25.05 -4.43 7.67
N GLN A 46 26.37 -4.34 7.40
CA GLN A 46 26.97 -3.28 6.59
C GLN A 46 27.41 -3.77 5.20
N SER A 47 27.46 -5.08 4.99
CA SER A 47 27.80 -5.71 3.71
C SER A 47 27.01 -7.02 3.54
N PRO A 48 26.90 -7.58 2.32
CA PRO A 48 26.24 -8.86 2.08
C PRO A 48 26.85 -10.03 2.90
N ASP A 49 28.14 -9.97 3.22
CA ASP A 49 28.83 -11.01 3.98
C ASP A 49 28.37 -11.11 5.44
N HIS A 50 27.77 -10.06 5.98
CA HIS A 50 27.22 -10.05 7.34
C HIS A 50 25.79 -10.64 7.41
N LEU A 51 25.10 -10.75 6.28
CA LEU A 51 23.69 -11.18 6.24
C LEU A 51 23.46 -12.60 6.77
N PRO A 52 24.29 -13.61 6.42
CA PRO A 52 24.08 -14.98 6.93
C PRO A 52 24.10 -15.08 8.45
N MET A 53 24.98 -14.34 9.11
CA MET A 53 25.08 -14.31 10.58
C MET A 53 23.84 -13.67 11.22
N ALA A 54 23.36 -12.56 10.65
CA ALA A 54 22.12 -11.93 11.09
C ALA A 54 20.92 -12.86 10.91
N MET A 55 20.84 -13.60 9.80
CA MET A 55 19.77 -14.57 9.56
C MET A 55 19.79 -15.76 10.52
N GLU A 56 20.96 -16.21 10.95
CA GLU A 56 21.09 -17.23 11.98
C GLU A 56 20.57 -16.73 13.34
N HIS A 57 20.87 -15.48 13.68
CA HIS A 57 20.33 -14.83 14.87
C HIS A 57 18.79 -14.78 14.85
N PHE A 58 18.17 -14.41 13.72
CA PHE A 58 16.72 -14.42 13.60
C PHE A 58 16.11 -15.82 13.75
N ARG A 59 16.76 -16.88 13.27
CA ARG A 59 16.31 -18.26 13.52
C ARG A 59 16.30 -18.56 15.02
N ALA A 60 17.37 -18.19 15.73
CA ALA A 60 17.47 -18.41 17.16
C ALA A 60 16.38 -17.66 17.93
N LEU A 61 16.11 -16.39 17.59
CA LEU A 61 15.03 -15.59 18.17
C LEU A 61 13.65 -16.24 17.95
N VAL A 62 13.36 -16.73 16.74
CA VAL A 62 12.08 -17.41 16.44
C VAL A 62 11.91 -18.66 17.30
N GLU A 63 12.94 -19.48 17.46
CA GLU A 63 12.87 -20.71 18.29
C GLU A 63 12.75 -20.40 19.77
N GLU A 64 13.41 -19.37 20.28
CA GLU A 64 13.29 -18.91 21.66
C GLU A 64 11.87 -18.44 21.96
N CYS A 65 11.33 -17.58 21.09
CA CYS A 65 9.99 -17.03 21.25
C CYS A 65 8.89 -18.09 21.17
N ARG A 66 9.07 -19.17 20.38
CA ARG A 66 8.11 -20.28 20.31
C ARG A 66 7.94 -21.00 21.64
N ARG A 67 8.94 -20.94 22.51
CA ARG A 67 8.97 -21.63 23.80
C ARG A 67 8.41 -20.78 24.94
N ASN A 68 8.06 -19.54 24.65
CA ASN A 68 7.64 -18.57 25.65
C ASN A 68 6.14 -18.23 25.55
N PRO A 69 5.28 -18.83 26.40
CA PRO A 69 3.84 -18.62 26.36
C PRO A 69 3.43 -17.18 26.72
N ASP A 70 4.17 -16.48 27.59
CA ASP A 70 3.88 -15.11 28.01
C ASP A 70 4.07 -14.14 26.83
N LEU A 71 5.13 -14.37 26.03
CA LEU A 71 5.39 -13.60 24.82
C LEU A 71 4.31 -13.83 23.77
N VAL A 72 3.88 -15.06 23.56
CA VAL A 72 2.81 -15.40 22.62
C VAL A 72 1.51 -14.68 23.00
N ALA A 73 1.18 -14.65 24.30
CA ALA A 73 -0.04 -14.00 24.78
C ALA A 73 -0.09 -12.49 24.46
N VAL A 74 1.04 -11.77 24.58
CA VAL A 74 1.06 -10.32 24.29
C VAL A 74 1.04 -9.99 22.81
N LEU A 75 1.47 -10.90 21.93
CA LEU A 75 1.40 -10.72 20.48
C LEU A 75 -0.03 -10.72 19.94
N GLU A 76 -0.98 -11.30 20.68
CA GLU A 76 -2.41 -11.28 20.35
C GLU A 76 -3.12 -9.98 20.78
N LEU A 77 -2.46 -9.14 21.60
CA LEU A 77 -3.05 -7.86 22.03
C LEU A 77 -3.02 -6.82 20.92
N THR A 78 -4.09 -6.03 20.88
CA THR A 78 -4.18 -4.81 20.07
C THR A 78 -4.11 -3.59 20.99
N SER A 79 -3.93 -2.37 20.47
CA SER A 79 -3.95 -1.17 21.32
C SER A 79 -5.30 -0.97 22.03
N GLU A 80 -6.39 -1.55 21.52
CA GLU A 80 -7.74 -1.50 22.11
C GLU A 80 -7.91 -2.57 23.19
N SER A 81 -7.46 -3.80 22.92
CA SER A 81 -7.52 -4.91 23.88
C SER A 81 -6.42 -4.82 24.94
N CYS A 82 -5.42 -3.96 24.76
CA CYS A 82 -4.32 -3.80 25.69
C CYS A 82 -4.81 -3.14 27.00
N PRO A 83 -4.64 -3.81 28.15
CA PRO A 83 -5.00 -3.26 29.45
C PRO A 83 -4.37 -1.89 29.70
N PRO A 84 -5.08 -0.94 30.36
CA PRO A 84 -4.58 0.42 30.58
C PRO A 84 -3.17 0.49 31.20
N GLN A 85 -2.86 -0.40 32.15
CA GLN A 85 -1.56 -0.50 32.81
C GLN A 85 -0.42 -0.93 31.90
N LEU A 86 -0.72 -1.62 30.77
CA LEU A 86 0.25 -2.12 29.81
C LEU A 86 0.42 -1.21 28.58
N LYS A 87 -0.38 -0.16 28.43
CA LYS A 87 -0.33 0.73 27.27
C LYS A 87 1.03 1.36 27.01
N LYS A 88 1.78 1.69 28.08
CA LYS A 88 3.14 2.22 27.95
C LYS A 88 4.10 1.20 27.35
N ALA A 89 4.05 -0.04 27.83
CA ALA A 89 4.87 -1.14 27.32
C ALA A 89 4.50 -1.50 25.88
N TYR A 90 3.21 -1.57 25.58
CA TYR A 90 2.69 -1.76 24.22
C TYR A 90 3.22 -0.69 23.25
N LYS A 91 3.13 0.60 23.62
CA LYS A 91 3.65 1.69 22.82
C LYS A 91 5.16 1.58 22.57
N ALA A 92 5.94 1.25 23.60
CA ALA A 92 7.38 1.06 23.46
C ALA A 92 7.74 -0.10 22.52
N ALA A 93 7.01 -1.21 22.59
CA ALA A 93 7.18 -2.34 21.67
C ALA A 93 6.82 -1.96 20.23
N MET A 94 5.76 -1.19 20.01
CA MET A 94 5.37 -0.67 18.69
C MET A 94 6.44 0.26 18.08
N GLU A 95 7.08 1.09 18.90
CA GLU A 95 8.18 1.98 18.44
C GLU A 95 9.39 1.16 18.01
N LEU A 96 9.76 0.10 18.74
CA LEU A 96 10.85 -0.80 18.35
C LEU A 96 10.52 -1.59 17.09
N GLN A 97 9.28 -2.03 16.92
CA GLN A 97 8.82 -2.67 15.69
C GLN A 97 8.93 -1.73 14.48
N GLY A 98 8.63 -0.44 14.67
CA GLY A 98 8.86 0.59 13.65
C GLY A 98 10.34 0.69 13.27
N LYS A 99 11.24 0.76 14.25
CA LYS A 99 12.69 0.81 14.02
C LYS A 99 13.21 -0.44 13.29
N LEU A 100 12.71 -1.62 13.64
CA LEU A 100 13.06 -2.87 12.97
C LEU A 100 12.65 -2.85 11.50
N HIS A 101 11.46 -2.34 11.21
CA HIS A 101 10.97 -2.16 9.85
C HIS A 101 11.83 -1.17 9.05
N ASP A 102 12.24 -0.05 9.65
CA ASP A 102 13.10 0.94 9.00
C ASP A 102 14.51 0.39 8.73
N ALA A 103 15.07 -0.38 9.66
CA ALA A 103 16.35 -1.06 9.47
C ALA A 103 16.29 -2.05 8.29
N SER A 104 15.26 -2.88 8.24
CA SER A 104 15.07 -3.82 7.13
C SER A 104 14.89 -3.15 5.77
N LYS A 105 14.21 -2.01 5.74
CA LYS A 105 14.10 -1.19 4.51
C LYS A 105 15.45 -0.68 4.02
N ARG A 106 16.29 -0.17 4.94
CA ARG A 106 17.64 0.29 4.56
C ARG A 106 18.44 -0.82 3.88
N LEU A 107 18.38 -2.04 4.44
CA LEU A 107 19.09 -3.20 3.88
C LEU A 107 18.50 -3.65 2.53
N ALA A 108 17.19 -3.64 2.39
CA ALA A 108 16.52 -3.97 1.14
C ALA A 108 16.85 -2.95 0.03
N MET A 109 16.84 -1.65 0.34
CA MET A 109 17.21 -0.58 -0.60
C MET A 109 18.69 -0.63 -0.97
N GLY A 110 19.56 -1.07 -0.06
CA GLY A 110 20.97 -1.35 -0.32
C GLY A 110 21.24 -2.62 -1.12
N GLY A 111 20.22 -3.34 -1.56
CA GLY A 111 20.36 -4.59 -2.32
C GLY A 111 20.75 -5.81 -1.50
N MET A 112 20.85 -5.69 -0.18
CA MET A 112 21.32 -6.76 0.72
C MET A 112 20.26 -7.81 1.05
N MET A 113 18.98 -7.56 0.73
CA MET A 113 17.86 -8.47 1.03
C MET A 113 17.12 -8.92 -0.25
N GLN A 114 17.83 -9.22 -1.33
CA GLN A 114 17.19 -9.59 -2.61
C GLN A 114 16.85 -11.08 -2.71
N ASN A 115 17.61 -11.95 -2.05
CA ASN A 115 17.39 -13.38 -2.08
C ASN A 115 16.39 -13.79 -0.98
N LYS A 116 15.17 -14.17 -1.37
CA LYS A 116 14.09 -14.55 -0.44
C LYS A 116 14.43 -15.77 0.43
N GLU A 117 15.21 -16.71 -0.08
CA GLU A 117 15.60 -17.89 0.69
C GLU A 117 16.60 -17.53 1.80
N GLU A 118 17.52 -16.61 1.52
CA GLU A 118 18.50 -16.15 2.51
C GLU A 118 17.83 -15.36 3.64
N ILE A 119 16.83 -14.54 3.36
CA ILE A 119 16.13 -13.70 4.34
C ILE A 119 14.90 -14.37 4.97
N LYS A 120 14.61 -15.62 4.62
CA LYS A 120 13.46 -16.36 5.13
C LYS A 120 13.35 -16.35 6.66
N PRO A 121 14.42 -16.52 7.45
CA PRO A 121 14.34 -16.43 8.92
C PRO A 121 13.86 -15.07 9.42
N TYR A 122 14.26 -13.99 8.78
CA TYR A 122 13.77 -12.66 9.09
C TYR A 122 12.27 -12.50 8.74
N LEU A 123 11.84 -12.99 7.57
CA LEU A 123 10.43 -12.95 7.19
C LEU A 123 9.54 -13.75 8.14
N GLU A 124 10.00 -14.92 8.60
CA GLU A 124 9.31 -15.72 9.62
C GLU A 124 9.23 -15.00 10.95
N PHE A 125 10.31 -14.34 11.37
CA PHE A 125 10.33 -13.49 12.55
C PHE A 125 9.29 -12.36 12.45
N MET A 126 9.30 -11.59 11.37
CA MET A 126 8.36 -10.48 11.16
C MET A 126 6.90 -10.96 11.13
N GLN A 127 6.63 -12.09 10.51
CA GLN A 127 5.28 -12.65 10.45
C GLN A 127 4.75 -13.04 11.83
N LYS A 128 5.60 -13.58 12.70
CA LYS A 128 5.20 -14.12 14.01
C LYS A 128 5.21 -13.09 15.12
N PHE A 129 6.15 -12.14 15.08
CA PHE A 129 6.42 -11.21 16.18
C PHE A 129 6.01 -9.76 15.89
N THR A 130 5.13 -9.56 14.90
CA THR A 130 4.50 -8.27 14.66
C THR A 130 3.26 -8.11 15.53
N LEU A 131 3.29 -7.12 16.43
CA LEU A 131 2.10 -6.73 17.19
C LEU A 131 0.97 -6.35 16.24
N LYS A 132 -0.23 -6.84 16.52
CA LYS A 132 -1.43 -6.48 15.75
C LYS A 132 -1.68 -4.98 15.93
N LYS A 133 -1.55 -4.20 14.86
CA LYS A 133 -2.10 -2.84 14.86
C LYS A 133 -3.60 -2.96 15.02
N ASN A 134 -4.21 -2.01 15.74
CA ASN A 134 -5.65 -1.89 15.73
C ASN A 134 -6.12 -1.85 14.27
N ALA A 135 -6.92 -2.82 13.88
CA ALA A 135 -7.95 -2.52 12.92
C ALA A 135 -8.78 -1.41 13.59
N GLN A 136 -8.65 -0.14 13.12
CA GLN A 136 -9.57 0.88 13.55
C GLN A 136 -10.96 0.25 13.48
N LYS A 137 -11.69 0.24 14.60
CA LYS A 137 -13.13 -0.02 14.56
C LYS A 137 -13.69 0.96 13.52
N ARG A 138 -13.84 0.51 12.29
CA ARG A 138 -14.87 1.05 11.44
C ARG A 138 -16.10 0.99 12.31
N THR A 139 -16.67 2.13 12.62
CA THR A 139 -17.92 2.20 13.36
C THR A 139 -18.81 1.10 12.81
N GLU A 140 -19.26 0.17 13.68
CA GLU A 140 -20.05 -1.03 13.33
C GLU A 140 -21.28 -0.72 12.47
N SER A 141 -21.62 0.56 12.28
CA SER A 141 -22.69 1.05 11.40
C SER A 141 -22.37 1.03 9.91
N GLN A 142 -21.14 0.61 9.45
CA GLN A 142 -20.77 0.51 8.02
C GLN A 142 -20.09 -0.79 7.61
N VAL A 143 -20.00 -1.76 8.50
CA VAL A 143 -19.82 -3.14 8.07
C VAL A 143 -21.18 -3.58 7.51
N HIS A 144 -21.37 -3.46 6.21
CA HIS A 144 -22.30 -4.34 5.56
C HIS A 144 -21.91 -5.75 6.04
N GLU A 145 -22.77 -6.42 6.78
CA GLU A 145 -22.63 -7.85 7.02
C GLU A 145 -22.27 -8.45 5.68
N GLY A 146 -21.05 -8.95 5.57
CA GLY A 146 -20.49 -9.37 4.29
C GLY A 146 -21.51 -10.30 3.67
N ALA A 147 -21.87 -10.10 2.41
CA ALA A 147 -22.70 -11.05 1.70
C ALA A 147 -22.14 -12.45 1.99
N PRO A 148 -22.98 -13.46 2.22
CA PRO A 148 -22.51 -14.80 2.51
C PRO A 148 -21.48 -15.19 1.47
N PRO A 149 -20.40 -15.91 1.85
CA PRO A 149 -19.34 -16.25 0.94
C PRO A 149 -19.92 -16.86 -0.33
N GLU A 150 -19.54 -16.31 -1.47
CA GLU A 150 -20.02 -16.75 -2.77
C GLU A 150 -19.68 -18.24 -2.96
N THR A 151 -20.65 -19.04 -3.37
CA THR A 151 -20.41 -20.46 -3.69
C THR A 151 -19.52 -20.58 -4.94
N GLU A 152 -18.80 -21.69 -5.08
CA GLU A 152 -17.97 -21.94 -6.28
C GLU A 152 -18.79 -21.85 -7.57
N ASP A 153 -19.98 -22.44 -7.60
CA ASP A 153 -20.87 -22.38 -8.75
C ASP A 153 -21.32 -20.96 -9.08
N ALA A 154 -21.65 -20.16 -8.07
CA ALA A 154 -22.02 -18.76 -8.26
C ALA A 154 -20.84 -17.93 -8.79
N ARG A 155 -19.64 -18.15 -8.23
CA ARG A 155 -18.40 -17.54 -8.72
C ARG A 155 -18.11 -17.94 -10.16
N ASP A 156 -18.25 -19.21 -10.49
CA ASP A 156 -17.99 -19.71 -11.82
C ASP A 156 -18.97 -19.13 -12.84
N ALA A 157 -20.25 -19.04 -12.48
CA ALA A 157 -21.27 -18.38 -13.30
C ALA A 157 -20.95 -16.89 -13.50
N ARG A 158 -20.60 -16.19 -12.43
CA ARG A 158 -20.23 -14.76 -12.48
C ARG A 158 -18.98 -14.50 -13.31
N MET A 159 -17.98 -15.39 -13.22
CA MET A 159 -16.70 -15.25 -13.93
C MET A 159 -16.70 -15.82 -15.35
N LYS A 160 -17.79 -16.46 -15.77
CA LYS A 160 -17.89 -17.11 -17.08
C LYS A 160 -17.57 -16.13 -18.24
N TRP A 161 -18.16 -14.94 -18.21
CA TRP A 161 -17.93 -13.93 -19.25
C TRP A 161 -16.45 -13.53 -19.38
N TRP A 162 -15.72 -13.48 -18.26
CA TRP A 162 -14.30 -13.16 -18.23
C TRP A 162 -13.46 -14.30 -18.84
N ARG A 163 -13.77 -15.54 -18.45
CA ARG A 163 -13.05 -16.72 -18.96
C ARG A 163 -13.32 -16.96 -20.44
N ASP A 164 -14.54 -16.70 -20.90
CA ASP A 164 -14.91 -16.87 -22.31
C ASP A 164 -14.43 -15.70 -23.17
N GLY A 165 -14.47 -14.49 -22.62
CA GLY A 165 -14.20 -13.25 -23.34
C GLY A 165 -12.76 -13.06 -23.79
N LYS A 166 -11.80 -13.44 -22.97
CA LYS A 166 -10.33 -13.51 -23.22
C LYS A 166 -9.68 -12.29 -23.87
N PHE A 167 -10.43 -11.43 -24.57
CA PHE A 167 -9.92 -10.31 -25.34
C PHE A 167 -10.58 -9.00 -24.90
N GLY A 168 -9.76 -8.03 -24.47
CA GLY A 168 -10.20 -6.72 -24.03
C GLY A 168 -9.21 -5.62 -24.37
N MET A 169 -9.65 -4.37 -24.30
CA MET A 169 -8.81 -3.20 -24.57
C MET A 169 -8.56 -2.45 -23.27
N PHE A 170 -7.28 -2.19 -22.97
CA PHE A 170 -6.87 -1.32 -21.86
C PHE A 170 -6.62 0.10 -22.42
N ILE A 171 -7.21 1.11 -21.76
CA ILE A 171 -7.13 2.51 -22.20
C ILE A 171 -6.43 3.30 -21.09
N HIS A 172 -5.17 3.69 -21.33
CA HIS A 172 -4.44 4.63 -20.48
C HIS A 172 -4.67 6.05 -20.97
N TYR A 173 -5.46 6.81 -20.22
CA TYR A 173 -5.78 8.21 -20.56
C TYR A 173 -5.85 9.04 -19.29
N GLY A 174 -5.05 10.10 -19.20
CA GLY A 174 -4.92 10.98 -18.04
C GLY A 174 -4.13 12.24 -18.39
N LEU A 175 -3.74 13.05 -17.42
CA LEU A 175 -2.96 14.28 -17.64
C LEU A 175 -1.69 14.04 -18.45
N TYR A 176 -1.00 12.93 -18.20
CA TYR A 176 0.20 12.49 -18.91
C TYR A 176 -0.02 12.40 -20.43
N SER A 177 -1.23 12.12 -20.89
CA SER A 177 -1.54 12.07 -22.33
C SER A 177 -1.35 13.41 -23.01
N GLY A 178 -1.60 14.52 -22.29
CA GLY A 178 -1.37 15.89 -22.79
C GLY A 178 0.11 16.24 -22.91
N LEU A 179 0.95 15.61 -22.11
CA LEU A 179 2.40 15.83 -22.11
C LEU A 179 3.11 15.12 -23.28
N ALA A 180 2.53 14.03 -23.80
CA ALA A 180 3.07 13.27 -24.93
C ALA A 180 4.55 12.88 -24.77
N GLY A 181 4.96 12.53 -23.54
CA GLY A 181 6.34 12.15 -23.20
C GLY A 181 7.32 13.31 -23.02
N GLU A 182 6.84 14.57 -22.95
CA GLU A 182 7.70 15.73 -22.78
C GLU A 182 7.22 16.62 -21.62
N ILE A 183 8.11 16.98 -20.72
CA ILE A 183 7.87 17.92 -19.61
C ILE A 183 9.10 18.83 -19.43
N GLN A 184 8.89 20.13 -19.16
CA GLN A 184 9.93 21.13 -19.04
C GLN A 184 10.90 21.16 -20.25
N GLY A 185 10.36 20.95 -21.47
CA GLY A 185 11.16 20.94 -22.70
C GLY A 185 12.06 19.70 -22.89
N LYS A 186 11.97 18.72 -21.99
CA LYS A 186 12.77 17.48 -22.04
C LYS A 186 11.88 16.28 -22.35
N LYS A 187 12.31 15.48 -23.33
CA LYS A 187 11.66 14.21 -23.70
C LYS A 187 12.16 13.07 -22.82
N TYR A 188 11.22 12.23 -22.41
CA TYR A 188 11.47 11.04 -21.60
C TYR A 188 11.04 9.80 -22.37
N LYS A 189 11.88 8.75 -22.33
CA LYS A 189 11.55 7.43 -22.87
C LYS A 189 10.87 6.60 -21.80
N GLY A 190 9.94 5.74 -22.19
CA GLY A 190 9.21 4.85 -21.30
C GLY A 190 7.71 5.11 -21.31
N CYS A 191 7.01 4.62 -20.33
CA CYS A 191 5.57 4.78 -20.17
C CYS A 191 5.23 6.22 -19.82
N VAL A 192 4.41 6.88 -20.65
CA VAL A 192 4.11 8.32 -20.47
C VAL A 192 3.39 8.63 -19.16
N GLU A 193 2.64 7.69 -18.64
CA GLU A 193 1.94 7.79 -17.34
C GLU A 193 2.89 7.84 -16.14
N TRP A 194 4.17 7.47 -16.34
CA TRP A 194 5.24 7.58 -15.34
C TRP A 194 6.11 8.83 -15.51
N ILE A 195 5.75 9.76 -16.38
CA ILE A 195 6.59 10.92 -16.72
C ILE A 195 6.90 11.79 -15.50
N MET A 196 5.98 11.91 -14.54
CA MET A 196 6.22 12.62 -13.27
C MET A 196 7.37 11.99 -12.49
N GLN A 197 7.42 10.65 -12.44
CA GLN A 197 8.48 9.89 -11.80
C GLN A 197 9.81 10.02 -12.55
N TYR A 198 9.81 9.86 -13.86
CA TYR A 198 11.02 9.90 -14.69
C TYR A 198 11.65 11.29 -14.73
N SER A 199 10.84 12.34 -14.75
CA SER A 199 11.31 13.71 -14.76
C SER A 199 11.82 14.17 -13.40
N GLY A 200 11.32 13.56 -12.32
CA GLY A 200 11.61 13.96 -10.96
C GLY A 200 11.03 15.31 -10.57
N VAL A 201 10.02 15.81 -11.30
CA VAL A 201 9.30 17.03 -10.93
C VAL A 201 8.38 16.79 -9.74
N ASP A 202 8.11 17.84 -8.97
CA ASP A 202 7.09 17.79 -7.92
C ASP A 202 5.67 17.87 -8.49
N SER A 203 4.68 17.57 -7.65
CA SER A 203 3.27 17.53 -8.05
C SER A 203 2.73 18.88 -8.52
N GLU A 204 3.20 19.98 -7.96
CA GLU A 204 2.79 21.33 -8.35
C GLU A 204 3.31 21.67 -9.75
N THR A 205 4.60 21.38 -9.98
CA THR A 205 5.22 21.56 -11.31
C THR A 205 4.56 20.68 -12.34
N TYR A 206 4.28 19.40 -11.99
CA TYR A 206 3.56 18.49 -12.87
C TYR A 206 2.18 19.03 -13.25
N ALA A 207 1.37 19.45 -12.27
CA ALA A 207 0.03 19.97 -12.52
C ALA A 207 0.07 21.24 -13.39
N ARG A 208 1.00 22.17 -13.09
CA ARG A 208 1.17 23.41 -13.85
C ARG A 208 1.51 23.17 -15.33
N GLU A 209 2.32 22.14 -15.63
CA GLU A 209 2.72 21.77 -16.99
C GLU A 209 1.65 20.94 -17.73
N ALA A 210 1.02 19.99 -17.02
CA ALA A 210 0.14 19.01 -17.63
C ALA A 210 -1.28 19.53 -17.85
N LEU A 211 -1.86 20.26 -16.88
CA LEU A 211 -3.23 20.75 -16.98
C LEU A 211 -3.49 21.61 -18.25
N PRO A 212 -2.66 22.60 -18.63
CA PRO A 212 -2.91 23.38 -19.84
C PRO A 212 -2.81 22.56 -21.13
N ARG A 213 -1.98 21.51 -21.13
CA ARG A 213 -1.73 20.65 -22.30
C ARG A 213 -2.77 19.54 -22.46
N PHE A 214 -3.43 19.14 -21.38
CA PHE A 214 -4.49 18.15 -21.41
C PHE A 214 -5.79 18.76 -21.92
N LYS A 215 -6.22 18.36 -23.11
CA LYS A 215 -7.39 18.90 -23.81
C LYS A 215 -8.35 17.77 -24.20
N PRO A 216 -9.06 17.19 -23.22
CA PRO A 216 -10.02 16.12 -23.50
C PRO A 216 -11.17 16.64 -24.33
N LYS A 217 -11.59 15.84 -25.32
CA LYS A 217 -12.73 16.18 -26.20
C LYS A 217 -13.94 15.33 -25.79
N ARG A 218 -15.09 15.95 -25.67
CA ARG A 218 -16.37 15.26 -25.43
C ARG A 218 -16.65 14.20 -26.50
N GLY A 219 -17.28 13.10 -26.09
CA GLY A 219 -17.65 11.99 -26.97
C GLY A 219 -16.50 11.09 -27.42
N LYS A 220 -15.27 11.32 -26.95
CA LYS A 220 -14.12 10.48 -27.32
C LYS A 220 -14.14 9.12 -26.64
N ALA A 221 -14.65 9.04 -25.41
CA ALA A 221 -14.80 7.77 -24.74
C ALA A 221 -15.73 6.82 -25.52
N GLU A 222 -16.80 7.33 -26.09
CA GLU A 222 -17.68 6.52 -26.97
C GLU A 222 -16.93 5.99 -28.19
N THR A 223 -16.06 6.79 -28.81
CA THR A 223 -15.27 6.36 -29.97
C THR A 223 -14.35 5.19 -29.60
N TRP A 224 -13.74 5.21 -28.44
CA TRP A 224 -12.86 4.12 -27.99
C TRP A 224 -13.63 2.84 -27.73
N VAL A 225 -14.78 2.91 -27.04
CA VAL A 225 -15.61 1.75 -26.75
C VAL A 225 -16.16 1.13 -28.05
N LYS A 226 -16.60 1.96 -28.98
CA LYS A 226 -17.06 1.52 -30.30
C LYS A 226 -15.93 0.78 -31.05
N LEU A 227 -14.73 1.36 -31.10
CA LEU A 227 -13.56 0.73 -31.72
C LEU A 227 -13.22 -0.63 -31.09
N ALA A 228 -13.25 -0.71 -29.75
CA ALA A 228 -13.02 -1.96 -29.04
C ALA A 228 -14.06 -3.02 -29.42
N LYS A 229 -15.34 -2.63 -29.52
CA LYS A 229 -16.41 -3.53 -29.96
C LYS A 229 -16.19 -4.03 -31.38
N GLU A 230 -15.85 -3.14 -32.30
CA GLU A 230 -15.54 -3.49 -33.70
C GLU A 230 -14.31 -4.40 -33.84
N ALA A 231 -13.32 -4.26 -32.93
CA ALA A 231 -12.16 -5.12 -32.83
C ALA A 231 -12.44 -6.49 -32.19
N GLY A 232 -13.68 -6.76 -31.73
CA GLY A 232 -14.05 -8.02 -31.10
C GLY A 232 -13.73 -8.11 -29.59
N CYS A 233 -13.41 -6.99 -28.95
CA CYS A 233 -13.25 -6.97 -27.50
C CYS A 233 -14.58 -7.22 -26.78
N VAL A 234 -14.53 -7.94 -25.65
CA VAL A 234 -15.69 -8.21 -24.80
C VAL A 234 -15.76 -7.21 -23.66
N TYR A 235 -14.63 -6.65 -23.26
CA TYR A 235 -14.50 -5.67 -22.20
C TYR A 235 -13.48 -4.60 -22.55
N THR A 236 -13.60 -3.48 -21.86
CA THR A 236 -12.57 -2.42 -21.85
C THR A 236 -12.22 -2.03 -20.43
N ILE A 237 -11.01 -1.53 -20.21
CA ILE A 237 -10.57 -0.98 -18.92
C ILE A 237 -10.08 0.43 -19.16
N LEU A 238 -10.67 1.41 -18.46
CA LEU A 238 -10.23 2.81 -18.52
C LEU A 238 -9.51 3.18 -17.22
N THR A 239 -8.39 3.89 -17.33
CA THR A 239 -7.77 4.53 -16.16
C THR A 239 -8.69 5.61 -15.61
N SER A 240 -9.40 5.30 -14.53
CA SER A 240 -10.25 6.28 -13.83
C SER A 240 -9.43 7.24 -12.97
N ARG A 241 -8.27 6.77 -12.49
CA ARG A 241 -7.28 7.54 -11.73
C ARG A 241 -5.94 6.81 -11.78
N HIS A 242 -4.87 7.53 -12.17
CA HIS A 242 -3.51 6.99 -12.21
C HIS A 242 -2.65 7.55 -11.06
N HIS A 243 -1.37 7.22 -11.00
CA HIS A 243 -0.46 7.56 -9.89
C HIS A 243 -0.32 9.07 -9.62
N GLU A 244 -0.52 9.91 -10.64
CA GLU A 244 -0.50 11.37 -10.47
C GLU A 244 -1.68 11.91 -9.65
N GLY A 245 -2.64 11.06 -9.28
CA GLY A 245 -3.77 11.43 -8.43
C GLY A 245 -4.89 12.19 -9.13
N PHE A 246 -4.82 12.39 -10.46
CA PHE A 246 -5.84 13.08 -11.21
C PHE A 246 -7.03 12.17 -11.51
N ASN A 247 -8.24 12.60 -11.09
CA ASN A 247 -9.45 11.83 -11.28
C ASN A 247 -10.08 12.14 -12.62
N MET A 248 -10.33 11.12 -13.44
CA MET A 248 -10.97 11.25 -14.76
C MET A 248 -12.50 11.31 -14.68
N PHE A 249 -13.04 11.57 -13.50
CA PHE A 249 -14.47 11.68 -13.18
C PHE A 249 -14.75 12.85 -12.24
N ASP A 250 -16.02 13.24 -12.14
CA ASP A 250 -16.50 14.31 -11.26
C ASP A 250 -16.54 13.81 -9.81
N SER A 251 -15.48 14.05 -9.05
CA SER A 251 -15.38 13.63 -7.66
C SER A 251 -15.73 14.73 -6.69
N LYS A 252 -16.49 14.40 -5.65
CA LYS A 252 -16.80 15.30 -4.53
C LYS A 252 -15.66 15.36 -3.49
N PHE A 253 -14.69 14.47 -3.60
CA PHE A 253 -13.62 14.31 -2.61
C PHE A 253 -12.29 14.93 -3.07
N SER A 254 -12.22 15.44 -4.31
CA SER A 254 -11.01 16.07 -4.86
C SER A 254 -11.33 17.04 -5.97
N ASP A 255 -10.83 18.27 -5.86
CA ASP A 255 -10.88 19.26 -6.94
C ASP A 255 -9.88 18.95 -8.06
N PHE A 256 -8.92 18.09 -7.82
CA PHE A 256 -7.97 17.61 -8.83
C PHE A 256 -8.62 16.54 -9.70
N ASN A 257 -9.63 16.96 -10.44
CA ASN A 257 -10.44 16.10 -11.30
C ASN A 257 -10.73 16.76 -12.66
N VAL A 258 -11.10 15.93 -13.64
CA VAL A 258 -11.34 16.37 -15.02
C VAL A 258 -12.58 17.24 -15.17
N LYS A 259 -13.61 17.05 -14.35
CA LYS A 259 -14.84 17.84 -14.41
C LYS A 259 -14.60 19.27 -13.94
N THR A 260 -13.96 19.43 -12.78
CA THR A 260 -13.62 20.76 -12.23
C THR A 260 -12.64 21.50 -13.12
N THR A 261 -11.61 20.82 -13.66
CA THR A 261 -10.54 21.46 -14.42
C THR A 261 -10.83 21.62 -15.91
N LYS A 262 -11.68 20.77 -16.51
CA LYS A 262 -11.92 20.68 -17.96
C LYS A 262 -13.40 20.72 -18.37
N GLY A 263 -14.32 20.68 -17.42
CA GLY A 263 -15.77 20.75 -17.68
C GLY A 263 -16.36 19.49 -18.30
N VAL A 264 -15.60 18.38 -18.39
CA VAL A 264 -16.04 17.07 -18.93
C VAL A 264 -15.92 15.99 -17.86
N ASP A 265 -16.68 14.92 -18.01
CA ASP A 265 -16.56 13.72 -17.16
C ASP A 265 -16.33 12.52 -18.07
N ILE A 266 -15.07 12.14 -18.18
CA ILE A 266 -14.64 11.09 -19.13
C ILE A 266 -15.12 9.71 -18.68
N VAL A 267 -15.11 9.43 -17.37
CA VAL A 267 -15.58 8.16 -16.83
C VAL A 267 -17.08 8.01 -17.05
N LYS A 268 -17.85 9.08 -16.90
CA LYS A 268 -19.29 9.06 -17.19
C LYS A 268 -19.56 8.75 -18.67
N GLU A 269 -18.89 9.45 -19.59
CA GLU A 269 -19.02 9.19 -21.02
C GLU A 269 -18.64 7.74 -21.37
N TYR A 270 -17.59 7.21 -20.73
CA TYR A 270 -17.15 5.84 -20.89
C TYR A 270 -18.19 4.82 -20.40
N ALA A 271 -18.73 5.00 -19.19
CA ALA A 271 -19.76 4.13 -18.62
C ALA A 271 -21.00 4.08 -19.51
N GLU A 272 -21.47 5.25 -19.96
CA GLU A 272 -22.62 5.38 -20.88
C GLU A 272 -22.34 4.67 -22.21
N ALA A 273 -21.14 4.80 -22.75
CA ALA A 273 -20.74 4.11 -23.97
C ALA A 273 -20.69 2.59 -23.79
N CYS A 274 -20.10 2.10 -22.71
CA CYS A 274 -20.07 0.66 -22.41
C CYS A 274 -21.50 0.09 -22.34
N LYS A 275 -22.40 0.77 -21.65
CA LYS A 275 -23.82 0.39 -21.60
C LYS A 275 -24.46 0.39 -22.99
N LYS A 276 -24.24 1.43 -23.78
CA LYS A 276 -24.80 1.59 -25.15
C LYS A 276 -24.38 0.46 -26.09
N TYR A 277 -23.10 0.06 -26.03
CA TYR A 277 -22.55 -0.96 -26.93
C TYR A 277 -22.50 -2.38 -26.34
N GLY A 278 -23.06 -2.58 -25.16
CA GLY A 278 -23.05 -3.89 -24.47
C GLY A 278 -21.64 -4.39 -24.18
N MET A 279 -20.71 -3.47 -23.84
CA MET A 279 -19.34 -3.78 -23.44
C MET A 279 -19.25 -3.90 -21.92
N LYS A 280 -18.49 -4.87 -21.43
CA LYS A 280 -18.16 -4.95 -20.03
C LYS A 280 -17.21 -3.79 -19.64
N ALA A 281 -17.59 -3.04 -18.60
CA ALA A 281 -16.87 -1.85 -18.16
C ALA A 281 -15.90 -2.18 -17.03
N GLY A 282 -14.62 -1.95 -17.28
CA GLY A 282 -13.57 -2.06 -16.28
C GLY A 282 -12.99 -0.68 -15.89
N TYR A 283 -12.61 -0.55 -14.63
CA TYR A 283 -11.95 0.64 -14.12
C TYR A 283 -10.60 0.29 -13.52
N TYR A 284 -9.54 0.89 -14.07
CA TYR A 284 -8.24 0.89 -13.43
C TYR A 284 -8.22 1.99 -12.37
N PHE A 285 -7.72 1.67 -11.21
CA PHE A 285 -7.59 2.59 -10.09
C PHE A 285 -6.25 2.41 -9.40
N SER A 286 -5.45 3.48 -9.36
CA SER A 286 -4.17 3.47 -8.64
C SER A 286 -4.39 3.66 -7.14
N LEU A 287 -3.74 2.80 -6.34
CA LEU A 287 -3.64 2.99 -4.90
C LEU A 287 -2.54 4.00 -4.51
N LEU A 288 -1.62 4.31 -5.44
CA LEU A 288 -0.66 5.40 -5.28
C LEU A 288 -1.32 6.74 -5.57
N ASP A 289 -0.85 7.79 -4.89
CA ASP A 289 -1.19 9.17 -5.20
C ASP A 289 0.01 10.09 -4.96
N TRP A 290 0.67 10.43 -6.04
CA TRP A 290 1.84 11.30 -5.97
C TRP A 290 1.51 12.78 -5.67
N SER A 291 0.23 13.15 -5.74
CA SER A 291 -0.23 14.53 -5.53
C SER A 291 -0.93 14.75 -4.19
N HIS A 292 -1.55 13.72 -3.62
CA HIS A 292 -2.32 13.87 -2.38
C HIS A 292 -1.42 14.25 -1.19
N PRO A 293 -1.77 15.29 -0.40
CA PRO A 293 -0.93 15.76 0.70
C PRO A 293 -0.77 14.74 1.83
N ASP A 294 -1.78 13.92 2.07
CA ASP A 294 -1.76 12.89 3.12
C ASP A 294 -1.19 11.54 2.65
N TYR A 295 -0.85 11.40 1.35
CA TYR A 295 -0.19 10.21 0.87
C TYR A 295 1.25 10.15 1.37
N ASP A 296 1.55 9.12 2.17
CA ASP A 296 2.90 8.83 2.66
C ASP A 296 3.43 7.53 2.04
N PRO A 297 4.40 7.63 1.12
CA PRO A 297 4.99 6.46 0.47
C PRO A 297 5.97 5.70 1.36
N THR A 298 6.41 6.27 2.48
CA THR A 298 7.47 5.70 3.31
C THR A 298 7.09 4.36 3.94
N GLY A 299 5.79 4.14 4.17
CA GLY A 299 5.24 2.87 4.67
C GLY A 299 5.10 1.76 3.62
N SER A 300 5.11 2.09 2.32
CA SER A 300 4.73 1.16 1.25
C SER A 300 5.91 0.54 0.49
N GLY A 301 7.14 1.05 0.67
CA GLY A 301 8.32 0.62 -0.11
C GLY A 301 8.24 0.98 -1.60
N ILE A 302 7.28 1.79 -2.02
CA ILE A 302 7.02 2.14 -3.41
C ILE A 302 7.77 3.41 -3.78
N SER A 303 8.26 3.47 -5.02
CA SER A 303 8.99 4.61 -5.51
C SER A 303 8.12 5.87 -5.55
N TYR A 304 8.70 6.96 -5.16
CA TYR A 304 8.06 8.25 -5.01
C TYR A 304 8.78 9.29 -5.87
N PRO A 305 8.08 10.19 -6.56
CA PRO A 305 8.74 11.18 -7.38
C PRO A 305 9.78 11.99 -6.61
N ARG A 306 11.01 11.99 -7.13
CA ARG A 306 12.13 12.67 -6.49
C ARG A 306 11.84 14.14 -6.20
N GLY A 307 11.10 14.81 -7.08
CA GLY A 307 10.71 16.21 -6.92
C GLY A 307 9.85 16.46 -5.70
N ASN A 308 8.93 15.53 -5.36
CA ASN A 308 8.13 15.65 -4.15
C ASN A 308 8.97 15.47 -2.88
N TYR A 309 9.94 14.58 -2.89
CA TYR A 309 10.88 14.40 -1.78
C TYR A 309 11.76 15.66 -1.57
N GLU A 310 12.27 16.24 -2.66
CA GLU A 310 13.02 17.49 -2.58
C GLU A 310 12.15 18.67 -2.13
N ALA A 311 10.90 18.72 -2.58
CA ALA A 311 9.93 19.73 -2.13
C ALA A 311 9.61 19.60 -0.63
N GLN A 312 9.53 18.37 -0.12
CA GLN A 312 9.37 18.11 1.32
C GLN A 312 10.59 18.57 2.12
N LYS A 313 11.81 18.22 1.69
CA LYS A 313 13.05 18.67 2.34
C LYS A 313 13.17 20.19 2.42
N GLN A 314 12.64 20.89 1.42
CA GLN A 314 12.65 22.35 1.34
C GLN A 314 11.46 22.99 2.08
N GLY A 315 10.64 22.22 2.78
CA GLY A 315 9.46 22.71 3.48
C GLY A 315 8.32 23.18 2.57
N ARG A 316 8.42 22.98 1.24
CA ARG A 316 7.37 23.35 0.27
C ARG A 316 6.23 22.35 0.22
N ARG A 317 6.47 21.11 0.63
CA ARG A 317 5.49 20.03 0.73
C ARG A 317 5.65 19.31 2.05
N GLN A 318 4.53 19.06 2.72
CA GLN A 318 4.48 18.20 3.90
C GLN A 318 3.68 16.94 3.55
N PHE A 319 4.13 15.79 4.03
CA PHE A 319 3.32 14.59 4.01
C PHE A 319 2.46 14.57 5.26
N GLY A 320 1.17 14.36 5.04
CA GLY A 320 0.18 14.35 6.10
C GLY A 320 0.00 12.96 6.72
N ASN A 321 -1.21 12.68 7.13
CA ASN A 321 -1.56 11.45 7.80
C ASN A 321 -2.04 10.39 6.81
N HIS A 322 -1.26 9.32 6.64
CA HIS A 322 -1.59 8.24 5.68
C HIS A 322 -2.94 7.55 5.99
N GLU A 323 -3.39 7.52 7.25
CA GLU A 323 -4.73 7.02 7.59
C GLU A 323 -5.82 7.88 6.97
N LYS A 324 -5.67 9.23 6.98
CA LYS A 324 -6.58 10.12 6.25
C LYS A 324 -6.57 9.88 4.75
N TYR A 325 -5.39 9.54 4.20
CA TYR A 325 -5.30 9.16 2.79
C TYR A 325 -6.10 7.88 2.51
N LYS A 326 -6.07 6.89 3.39
CA LYS A 326 -6.88 5.66 3.23
C LYS A 326 -8.38 5.97 3.28
N ASP A 327 -8.82 6.85 4.18
CA ASP A 327 -10.22 7.30 4.23
C ASP A 327 -10.63 8.03 2.94
N TYR A 328 -9.76 8.91 2.44
CA TYR A 328 -9.96 9.55 1.14
C TYR A 328 -10.06 8.53 0.00
N LEU A 329 -9.13 7.58 -0.04
CA LEU A 329 -9.07 6.54 -1.06
C LEU A 329 -10.35 5.68 -1.06
N TYR A 330 -10.82 5.30 0.14
CA TYR A 330 -12.08 4.57 0.29
C TYR A 330 -13.27 5.37 -0.25
N ASN A 331 -13.39 6.64 0.14
CA ASN A 331 -14.50 7.48 -0.27
C ASN A 331 -14.54 7.71 -1.78
N ILE A 332 -13.41 8.04 -2.39
CA ILE A 332 -13.34 8.32 -3.82
C ILE A 332 -13.56 7.05 -4.67
N PHE A 333 -13.10 5.90 -4.17
CA PHE A 333 -13.34 4.62 -4.84
C PHE A 333 -14.81 4.18 -4.70
N ASN A 334 -15.40 4.33 -3.52
CA ASN A 334 -16.82 4.08 -3.32
C ASN A 334 -17.70 4.97 -4.21
N GLU A 335 -17.33 6.24 -4.38
CA GLU A 335 -18.00 7.15 -5.31
C GLU A 335 -17.93 6.64 -6.75
N LEU A 336 -16.75 6.17 -7.20
CA LEU A 336 -16.56 5.57 -8.51
C LEU A 336 -17.48 4.36 -8.71
N LEU A 337 -17.53 3.44 -7.75
CA LEU A 337 -18.32 2.23 -7.85
C LEU A 337 -19.83 2.47 -7.84
N THR A 338 -20.29 3.47 -7.10
CA THR A 338 -21.72 3.72 -6.90
C THR A 338 -22.32 4.69 -7.92
N SER A 339 -21.51 5.60 -8.48
CA SER A 339 -21.98 6.67 -9.35
C SER A 339 -21.75 6.41 -10.85
N TYR A 340 -20.87 5.44 -11.19
CA TYR A 340 -20.42 5.19 -12.56
C TYR A 340 -20.70 3.76 -13.05
N ALA A 341 -21.88 3.24 -12.75
CA ALA A 341 -22.30 1.92 -13.25
C ALA A 341 -22.47 1.91 -14.79
N PRO A 342 -22.18 0.80 -15.46
CA PRO A 342 -21.84 -0.51 -14.90
C PRO A 342 -20.39 -0.62 -14.43
N VAL A 343 -20.14 -1.47 -13.43
CA VAL A 343 -18.81 -1.85 -12.98
C VAL A 343 -18.70 -3.37 -13.06
N ASP A 344 -18.09 -3.88 -14.09
CA ASP A 344 -17.92 -5.33 -14.32
C ASP A 344 -16.54 -5.82 -13.85
N LEU A 345 -15.55 -4.93 -13.81
CA LEU A 345 -14.17 -5.24 -13.44
C LEU A 345 -13.49 -4.05 -12.78
N VAL A 346 -12.71 -4.33 -11.76
CA VAL A 346 -11.78 -3.37 -11.17
C VAL A 346 -10.36 -3.88 -11.30
N TRP A 347 -9.47 -3.01 -11.78
CA TRP A 347 -8.04 -3.25 -11.82
C TRP A 347 -7.35 -2.40 -10.77
N TRP A 348 -7.00 -3.03 -9.65
CA TRP A 348 -6.21 -2.41 -8.61
C TRP A 348 -4.74 -2.43 -8.99
N ASP A 349 -4.12 -1.26 -9.08
CA ASP A 349 -2.69 -1.17 -9.32
C ASP A 349 -1.94 -0.83 -8.03
N PHE A 350 -0.76 -1.44 -7.88
CA PHE A 350 0.06 -1.32 -6.67
C PHE A 350 -0.66 -1.76 -5.39
N SER A 351 -1.42 -2.84 -5.46
CA SER A 351 -2.02 -3.51 -4.30
C SER A 351 -0.96 -4.26 -3.48
N GLN A 352 -0.01 -3.53 -2.88
CA GLN A 352 1.05 -4.11 -2.06
C GLN A 352 0.66 -4.14 -0.57
N PRO A 353 1.37 -4.96 0.26
CA PRO A 353 1.17 -4.95 1.70
C PRO A 353 1.27 -3.53 2.27
N GLY A 354 0.29 -3.12 3.05
CA GLY A 354 0.14 -1.75 3.58
C GLY A 354 -0.91 -0.90 2.86
N PHE A 355 -1.30 -1.27 1.62
CA PHE A 355 -2.50 -0.77 0.93
C PHE A 355 -3.61 -1.82 0.86
N GLN A 356 -3.26 -3.08 0.98
CA GLN A 356 -4.25 -4.11 1.20
C GLN A 356 -4.87 -3.82 2.56
N GLY A 357 -6.12 -3.36 2.57
CA GLY A 357 -6.93 -3.43 3.76
C GLY A 357 -6.80 -4.85 4.29
N ASP A 358 -6.64 -5.01 5.58
CA ASP A 358 -6.28 -6.26 6.24
C ASP A 358 -7.18 -7.46 5.90
N LYS A 359 -8.13 -7.26 5.06
CA LYS A 359 -9.03 -8.31 4.53
C LYS A 359 -9.74 -7.72 3.31
N ALA A 360 -9.13 -7.74 2.15
CA ALA A 360 -9.90 -7.71 0.92
C ALA A 360 -10.37 -9.10 0.62
#